data_ca33c8403ba5f8a5b4c41e9b30d00e3e
#
_entry.id   ca33c8403ba5f8a5b4c41e9b30d00e3e
#
_cell.length_a   1.000
_cell.length_b   1.000
_cell.length_c   1.000
_cell.angle_alpha   90.00
_cell.angle_beta   90.00
_cell.angle_gamma   90.00
#
_symmetry.space_group_name_H-M   'P 1'
#
loop_
_entity.id
_entity.type
_entity.pdbx_description
1 polymer ?
#
loop_
_entity_poly.entity_id
_entity_poly.type
_entity_poly.pdbx_seq_one_letter_code
_entity_poly.pdbx_strand_id
1 'polypeptide(L)'
;MQEKRLDILVCEILDVSREYAKEVILAGKCFVEGRVVTKPGAKFSGGCSIEIYAEKLPYVSRGGVKLSHAIKKFGIQLYGSYCIDIGASTGGFTDCMLQNDAEAVISLDNGRDQLAEKLKSNPRVVSMEGVNIMKVDVTQLPFVPSFAAIDLSFISLVDAIPRVSQLLAPQGQAVFLLKPQFECGPRALNKKGVVQSLSAHVGAIDKVFVAIVNCKMHIIDMDFSPITGQNGNTEYLIFIQKGEV
;
A
#
# COMPACT_ATOMS: atom_id res chain seq x y z
N MET A 1 -25.85 -24.79 -8.14
CA MET A 1 -25.18 -23.52 -7.82
C MET A 1 -23.68 -23.74 -7.89
N GLN A 2 -22.95 -22.82 -8.52
CA GLN A 2 -21.50 -22.97 -8.71
C GLN A 2 -20.77 -22.77 -7.37
N GLU A 3 -19.86 -23.66 -7.01
CA GLU A 3 -19.04 -23.53 -5.82
C GLU A 3 -18.02 -22.40 -6.00
N LYS A 4 -17.90 -21.52 -5.00
CA LYS A 4 -16.88 -20.47 -4.92
C LYS A 4 -15.89 -20.75 -3.78
N ARG A 5 -14.67 -20.27 -3.94
CA ARG A 5 -13.65 -20.32 -2.88
C ARG A 5 -14.04 -19.39 -1.73
N LEU A 6 -13.72 -19.77 -0.49
CA LEU A 6 -14.05 -19.00 0.69
C LEU A 6 -13.38 -17.61 0.69
N ASP A 7 -12.13 -17.51 0.22
CA ASP A 7 -11.44 -16.21 0.11
C ASP A 7 -12.17 -15.25 -0.84
N ILE A 8 -12.82 -15.76 -1.89
CA ILE A 8 -13.62 -14.94 -2.81
C ILE A 8 -14.95 -14.55 -2.15
N LEU A 9 -15.64 -15.49 -1.49
CA LEU A 9 -16.89 -15.19 -0.78
C LEU A 9 -16.71 -14.13 0.31
N VAL A 10 -15.62 -14.24 1.09
CA VAL A 10 -15.29 -13.25 2.14
C VAL A 10 -14.97 -11.89 1.54
N CYS A 11 -14.27 -11.83 0.39
CA CYS A 11 -14.05 -10.56 -0.33
C CYS A 11 -15.38 -9.89 -0.71
N GLU A 12 -16.32 -10.67 -1.28
CA GLU A 12 -17.63 -10.17 -1.71
C GLU A 12 -18.48 -9.66 -0.52
N ILE A 13 -18.43 -10.36 0.63
CA ILE A 13 -19.21 -10.00 1.81
C ILE A 13 -18.66 -8.75 2.50
N LEU A 14 -17.33 -8.65 2.66
CA LEU A 14 -16.68 -7.55 3.39
C LEU A 14 -16.33 -6.35 2.49
N ASP A 15 -16.36 -6.53 1.17
CA ASP A 15 -15.86 -5.55 0.18
C ASP A 15 -14.39 -5.17 0.45
N VAL A 16 -13.52 -6.19 0.53
CA VAL A 16 -12.10 -6.04 0.88
C VAL A 16 -11.19 -6.81 -0.10
N SER A 17 -9.88 -6.55 -0.01
CA SER A 17 -8.89 -7.28 -0.81
C SER A 17 -8.85 -8.78 -0.45
N ARG A 18 -8.44 -9.59 -1.44
CA ARG A 18 -8.30 -11.03 -1.26
C ARG A 18 -7.23 -11.40 -0.23
N GLU A 19 -6.21 -10.58 -0.07
CA GLU A 19 -5.17 -10.72 0.96
C GLU A 19 -5.77 -10.59 2.34
N TYR A 20 -6.58 -9.56 2.59
CA TYR A 20 -7.25 -9.38 3.88
C TYR A 20 -8.26 -10.49 4.15
N ALA A 21 -9.03 -10.91 3.15
CA ALA A 21 -9.94 -12.05 3.28
C ALA A 21 -9.20 -13.33 3.70
N LYS A 22 -8.03 -13.63 3.12
CA LYS A 22 -7.19 -14.77 3.52
C LYS A 22 -6.73 -14.66 4.98
N GLU A 23 -6.32 -13.47 5.42
CA GLU A 23 -5.89 -13.27 6.81
C GLU A 23 -7.02 -13.48 7.81
N VAL A 24 -8.21 -12.95 7.52
CA VAL A 24 -9.42 -13.16 8.33
C VAL A 24 -9.72 -14.65 8.47
N ILE A 25 -9.64 -15.40 7.37
CA ILE A 25 -9.88 -16.86 7.36
C ILE A 25 -8.78 -17.58 8.15
N LEU A 26 -7.51 -17.30 7.90
CA LEU A 26 -6.38 -17.93 8.58
C LEU A 26 -6.38 -17.63 10.09
N ALA A 27 -6.88 -16.45 10.49
CA ALA A 27 -7.05 -16.07 11.90
C ALA A 27 -8.23 -16.79 12.60
N GLY A 28 -8.96 -17.67 11.89
CA GLY A 28 -10.11 -18.39 12.45
C GLY A 28 -11.34 -17.52 12.72
N LYS A 29 -11.43 -16.36 12.08
CA LYS A 29 -12.55 -15.40 12.23
C LYS A 29 -13.70 -15.62 11.23
N CYS A 30 -13.66 -16.71 10.46
CA CYS A 30 -14.66 -17.07 9.47
C CYS A 30 -15.31 -18.41 9.82
N PHE A 31 -16.63 -18.41 9.89
CA PHE A 31 -17.45 -19.58 10.20
C PHE A 31 -18.37 -19.88 9.01
N VAL A 32 -18.43 -21.14 8.61
CA VAL A 32 -19.35 -21.62 7.56
C VAL A 32 -20.23 -22.70 8.19
N GLU A 33 -21.54 -22.54 8.11
CA GLU A 33 -22.51 -23.42 8.78
C GLU A 33 -22.17 -23.64 10.27
N GLY A 34 -21.81 -22.55 10.98
CA GLY A 34 -21.46 -22.57 12.40
C GLY A 34 -20.11 -23.23 12.75
N ARG A 35 -19.31 -23.64 11.75
CA ARG A 35 -17.97 -24.26 11.95
C ARG A 35 -16.87 -23.33 11.50
N VAL A 36 -15.84 -23.17 12.33
CA VAL A 36 -14.66 -22.38 11.96
C VAL A 36 -13.94 -23.00 10.76
N VAL A 37 -13.62 -22.16 9.76
CA VAL A 37 -12.87 -22.56 8.56
C VAL A 37 -11.62 -21.71 8.47
N THR A 38 -10.44 -22.33 8.47
CA THR A 38 -9.14 -21.67 8.38
C THR A 38 -8.43 -21.87 7.05
N LYS A 39 -9.10 -22.51 6.06
CA LYS A 39 -8.53 -22.78 4.73
C LYS A 39 -9.13 -21.82 3.68
N PRO A 40 -8.39 -20.78 3.20
CA PRO A 40 -8.91 -19.80 2.26
C PRO A 40 -9.41 -20.40 0.94
N GLY A 41 -8.77 -21.46 0.49
CA GLY A 41 -9.12 -22.14 -0.76
C GLY A 41 -10.26 -23.17 -0.64
N ALA A 42 -10.87 -23.37 0.54
CA ALA A 42 -12.03 -24.22 0.69
C ALA A 42 -13.17 -23.71 -0.19
N LYS A 43 -13.92 -24.63 -0.79
CA LYS A 43 -15.03 -24.29 -1.71
C LYS A 43 -16.37 -24.56 -1.02
N PHE A 44 -17.30 -23.63 -1.22
CA PHE A 44 -18.65 -23.69 -0.67
C PHE A 44 -19.69 -23.29 -1.71
N SER A 45 -20.91 -23.80 -1.60
CA SER A 45 -22.04 -23.41 -2.44
C SER A 45 -22.49 -21.99 -2.08
N GLY A 46 -22.98 -21.23 -3.06
CA GLY A 46 -23.42 -19.84 -2.86
C GLY A 46 -24.65 -19.63 -1.96
N GLY A 47 -25.12 -20.67 -1.26
CA GLY A 47 -26.25 -20.58 -0.32
C GLY A 47 -25.88 -20.96 1.12
N CYS A 48 -24.59 -21.23 1.42
CA CYS A 48 -24.16 -21.55 2.78
C CYS A 48 -24.16 -20.30 3.67
N SER A 49 -24.47 -20.47 4.96
CA SER A 49 -24.34 -19.41 5.96
C SER A 49 -22.87 -19.13 6.23
N ILE A 50 -22.44 -17.88 6.05
CA ILE A 50 -21.08 -17.44 6.34
C ILE A 50 -21.14 -16.31 7.36
N GLU A 51 -20.54 -16.54 8.53
CA GLU A 51 -20.38 -15.56 9.58
C GLU A 51 -18.93 -15.13 9.68
N ILE A 52 -18.67 -13.82 9.74
CA ILE A 52 -17.32 -13.26 9.75
C ILE A 52 -17.18 -12.33 10.96
N TYR A 53 -16.28 -12.67 11.87
CA TYR A 53 -15.97 -11.89 13.07
C TYR A 53 -14.71 -11.04 12.86
N ALA A 54 -14.72 -10.21 11.80
CA ALA A 54 -13.67 -9.27 11.48
C ALA A 54 -14.26 -7.87 11.30
N GLU A 55 -13.52 -6.86 11.70
CA GLU A 55 -13.89 -5.49 11.44
C GLU A 55 -13.83 -5.19 9.94
N LYS A 56 -14.83 -4.49 9.42
CA LYS A 56 -14.79 -3.99 8.06
C LYS A 56 -13.69 -2.92 7.97
N LEU A 57 -12.76 -3.10 7.04
CA LEU A 57 -11.75 -2.07 6.80
C LEU A 57 -12.42 -0.78 6.29
N PRO A 58 -11.96 0.40 6.74
CA PRO A 58 -12.45 1.68 6.20
C PRO A 58 -12.00 1.91 4.75
N TYR A 59 -11.08 1.11 4.23
CA TYR A 59 -10.48 1.20 2.90
C TYR A 59 -10.54 -0.14 2.18
N VAL A 60 -10.35 -0.14 0.85
CA VAL A 60 -10.34 -1.38 0.02
C VAL A 60 -9.25 -2.38 0.43
N SER A 61 -8.21 -1.92 1.13
CA SER A 61 -7.17 -2.80 1.66
C SER A 61 -6.53 -2.20 2.91
N ARG A 62 -5.72 -3.02 3.63
CA ARG A 62 -4.94 -2.59 4.80
C ARG A 62 -3.95 -1.44 4.51
N GLY A 63 -3.53 -1.28 3.25
CA GLY A 63 -2.69 -0.16 2.85
C GLY A 63 -3.28 1.18 3.28
N GLY A 64 -4.59 1.38 3.09
CA GLY A 64 -5.26 2.62 3.50
C GLY A 64 -5.11 2.95 4.98
N VAL A 65 -5.07 1.95 5.86
CA VAL A 65 -4.83 2.15 7.31
C VAL A 65 -3.44 2.72 7.57
N LYS A 66 -2.42 2.26 6.81
CA LYS A 66 -1.04 2.76 6.94
C LYS A 66 -0.95 4.24 6.54
N LEU A 67 -1.51 4.59 5.37
CA LEU A 67 -1.49 5.97 4.89
C LEU A 67 -2.34 6.89 5.78
N SER A 68 -3.50 6.44 6.24
CA SER A 68 -4.34 7.18 7.18
C SER A 68 -3.60 7.51 8.49
N HIS A 69 -2.79 6.58 8.98
CA HIS A 69 -1.94 6.82 10.13
C HIS A 69 -0.90 7.92 9.83
N ALA A 70 -0.20 7.84 8.69
CA ALA A 70 0.77 8.85 8.27
C ALA A 70 0.12 10.24 8.15
N ILE A 71 -1.06 10.33 7.50
CA ILE A 71 -1.81 11.59 7.34
C ILE A 71 -2.09 12.22 8.70
N LYS A 72 -2.61 11.45 9.65
CA LYS A 72 -2.93 11.92 11.01
C LYS A 72 -1.68 12.27 11.80
N LYS A 73 -0.67 11.40 11.77
CA LYS A 73 0.56 11.54 12.56
C LYS A 73 1.38 12.75 12.13
N PHE A 74 1.51 12.97 10.83
CA PHE A 74 2.34 14.02 10.25
C PHE A 74 1.56 15.29 9.91
N GLY A 75 0.25 15.32 10.13
CA GLY A 75 -0.59 16.50 9.86
C GLY A 75 -0.73 16.82 8.36
N ILE A 76 -0.67 15.79 7.49
CA ILE A 76 -0.72 15.97 6.03
C ILE A 76 -2.12 16.43 5.61
N GLN A 77 -2.19 17.43 4.73
CA GLN A 77 -3.43 17.95 4.17
C GLN A 77 -3.50 17.59 2.68
N LEU A 78 -4.56 16.86 2.29
CA LEU A 78 -4.74 16.42 0.91
C LEU A 78 -5.91 17.11 0.17
N TYR A 79 -6.67 17.95 0.86
CA TYR A 79 -7.77 18.68 0.25
C TYR A 79 -7.34 19.41 -1.02
N GLY A 80 -7.99 19.13 -2.16
CA GLY A 80 -7.67 19.71 -3.46
C GLY A 80 -6.32 19.31 -4.06
N SER A 81 -5.60 18.35 -3.46
CA SER A 81 -4.28 17.93 -3.94
C SER A 81 -4.40 16.92 -5.09
N TYR A 82 -3.54 17.07 -6.08
CA TYR A 82 -3.30 16.06 -7.11
C TYR A 82 -2.29 15.04 -6.58
N CYS A 83 -2.69 13.77 -6.52
CA CYS A 83 -1.94 12.73 -5.83
C CYS A 83 -1.51 11.60 -6.78
N ILE A 84 -0.47 10.86 -6.40
CA ILE A 84 -0.07 9.62 -7.04
C ILE A 84 0.13 8.52 -5.99
N ASP A 85 -0.47 7.35 -6.24
CA ASP A 85 -0.28 6.10 -5.51
C ASP A 85 0.66 5.20 -6.32
N ILE A 86 1.87 4.99 -5.83
CA ILE A 86 2.91 4.20 -6.52
C ILE A 86 3.02 2.84 -5.85
N GLY A 87 2.62 1.80 -6.58
CA GLY A 87 2.40 0.46 -6.07
C GLY A 87 0.97 0.29 -5.54
N ALA A 88 0.00 0.79 -6.30
CA ALA A 88 -1.39 0.90 -5.85
C ALA A 88 -2.05 -0.44 -5.51
N SER A 89 -1.68 -1.53 -6.20
CA SER A 89 -2.30 -2.86 -6.01
C SER A 89 -3.83 -2.75 -6.01
N THR A 90 -4.50 -3.16 -4.93
CA THR A 90 -5.96 -3.02 -4.76
C THR A 90 -6.43 -1.57 -4.59
N GLY A 91 -5.55 -0.61 -4.36
CA GLY A 91 -5.87 0.81 -4.24
C GLY A 91 -6.11 1.30 -2.81
N GLY A 92 -5.48 0.66 -1.81
CA GLY A 92 -5.66 1.07 -0.42
C GLY A 92 -5.22 2.51 -0.15
N PHE A 93 -4.07 2.94 -0.68
CA PHE A 93 -3.61 4.32 -0.56
C PHE A 93 -4.46 5.26 -1.40
N THR A 94 -4.82 4.86 -2.62
CA THR A 94 -5.76 5.61 -3.48
C THR A 94 -7.07 5.91 -2.76
N ASP A 95 -7.72 4.89 -2.17
CA ASP A 95 -8.98 5.04 -1.43
C ASP A 95 -8.81 5.98 -0.23
N CYS A 96 -7.68 5.87 0.48
CA CYS A 96 -7.36 6.75 1.61
C CYS A 96 -7.20 8.21 1.16
N MET A 97 -6.49 8.48 0.06
CA MET A 97 -6.31 9.83 -0.47
C MET A 97 -7.63 10.45 -0.91
N LEU A 98 -8.50 9.69 -1.59
CA LEU A 98 -9.83 10.14 -1.99
C LEU A 98 -10.74 10.46 -0.79
N GLN A 99 -10.66 9.68 0.29
CA GLN A 99 -11.41 9.92 1.53
C GLN A 99 -10.86 11.12 2.34
N ASN A 100 -9.65 11.58 2.03
CA ASN A 100 -9.06 12.81 2.56
C ASN A 100 -9.11 13.96 1.53
N ASP A 101 -10.14 13.94 0.65
CA ASP A 101 -10.52 15.01 -0.27
C ASP A 101 -9.45 15.38 -1.31
N ALA A 102 -8.60 14.41 -1.73
CA ALA A 102 -7.74 14.60 -2.89
C ALA A 102 -8.58 14.93 -4.13
N GLU A 103 -8.12 15.90 -4.94
CA GLU A 103 -8.81 16.31 -6.20
C GLU A 103 -8.81 15.17 -7.20
N ALA A 104 -7.66 14.55 -7.43
CA ALA A 104 -7.52 13.38 -8.28
C ALA A 104 -6.32 12.53 -7.85
N VAL A 105 -6.38 11.23 -8.14
CA VAL A 105 -5.33 10.28 -7.80
C VAL A 105 -4.93 9.45 -9.02
N ILE A 106 -3.64 9.44 -9.36
CA ILE A 106 -3.04 8.47 -10.28
C ILE A 106 -2.75 7.21 -9.48
N SER A 107 -3.37 6.08 -9.85
CA SER A 107 -3.10 4.76 -9.28
C SER A 107 -2.17 4.00 -10.21
N LEU A 108 -0.88 3.97 -9.89
CA LEU A 108 0.17 3.37 -10.70
C LEU A 108 0.64 2.04 -10.12
N ASP A 109 0.57 0.98 -10.91
CA ASP A 109 1.06 -0.35 -10.54
C ASP A 109 1.63 -1.12 -11.74
N ASN A 110 2.66 -1.93 -11.50
CA ASN A 110 3.22 -2.82 -12.52
C ASN A 110 2.31 -4.05 -12.79
N GLY A 111 1.47 -4.42 -11.83
CA GLY A 111 0.43 -5.45 -11.99
C GLY A 111 -0.72 -4.98 -12.87
N ARG A 112 -1.59 -5.91 -13.21
CA ARG A 112 -2.80 -5.64 -14.00
C ARG A 112 -4.02 -6.23 -13.32
N ASP A 113 -5.17 -5.60 -13.52
CA ASP A 113 -6.47 -6.06 -13.01
C ASP A 113 -6.52 -6.24 -11.49
N GLN A 114 -5.77 -5.41 -10.75
CA GLN A 114 -5.69 -5.46 -9.29
C GLN A 114 -6.52 -4.38 -8.61
N LEU A 115 -6.63 -3.20 -9.21
CA LEU A 115 -7.33 -2.07 -8.63
C LEU A 115 -8.81 -2.41 -8.41
N ALA A 116 -9.34 -2.09 -7.23
CA ALA A 116 -10.73 -2.35 -6.87
C ALA A 116 -11.70 -1.66 -7.84
N GLU A 117 -12.78 -2.33 -8.25
CA GLU A 117 -13.71 -1.84 -9.27
C GLU A 117 -14.34 -0.50 -8.91
N LYS A 118 -14.66 -0.28 -7.63
CA LYS A 118 -15.17 1.02 -7.16
C LYS A 118 -14.19 2.18 -7.37
N LEU A 119 -12.87 1.90 -7.41
CA LEU A 119 -11.84 2.89 -7.68
C LEU A 119 -11.64 3.08 -9.19
N LYS A 120 -11.69 2.00 -9.98
CA LYS A 120 -11.64 2.08 -11.45
C LYS A 120 -12.79 2.92 -12.01
N SER A 121 -13.96 2.83 -11.42
CA SER A 121 -15.15 3.59 -11.82
C SER A 121 -15.22 5.00 -11.25
N ASN A 122 -14.33 5.39 -10.35
CA ASN A 122 -14.32 6.72 -9.75
C ASN A 122 -13.70 7.76 -10.71
N PRO A 123 -14.42 8.84 -11.10
CA PRO A 123 -13.92 9.83 -12.06
C PRO A 123 -12.68 10.61 -11.58
N ARG A 124 -12.38 10.59 -10.27
CA ARG A 124 -11.17 11.19 -9.69
C ARG A 124 -9.95 10.25 -9.74
N VAL A 125 -10.08 9.03 -10.26
CA VAL A 125 -8.99 8.04 -10.34
C VAL A 125 -8.54 7.85 -11.77
N VAL A 126 -7.25 8.00 -11.99
CA VAL A 126 -6.60 7.60 -13.25
C VAL A 126 -5.81 6.32 -13.02
N SER A 127 -6.34 5.20 -13.51
CA SER A 127 -5.67 3.91 -13.39
C SER A 127 -4.54 3.77 -14.41
N MET A 128 -3.32 3.54 -13.93
CA MET A 128 -2.12 3.25 -14.74
C MET A 128 -1.57 1.87 -14.35
N GLU A 129 -2.34 0.80 -14.61
CA GLU A 129 -1.93 -0.58 -14.37
C GLU A 129 -1.03 -1.11 -15.51
N GLY A 130 -0.13 -2.04 -15.20
CA GLY A 130 0.87 -2.58 -16.12
C GLY A 130 2.02 -1.61 -16.41
N VAL A 131 2.21 -0.60 -15.57
CA VAL A 131 3.19 0.46 -15.73
C VAL A 131 4.27 0.35 -14.66
N ASN A 132 5.52 0.19 -15.07
CA ASN A 132 6.66 0.12 -14.16
C ASN A 132 7.15 1.53 -13.83
N ILE A 133 7.14 1.89 -12.54
CA ILE A 133 7.61 3.19 -12.03
C ILE A 133 9.01 3.57 -12.56
N MET A 134 9.90 2.60 -12.72
CA MET A 134 11.26 2.86 -13.21
C MET A 134 11.31 3.32 -14.67
N LYS A 135 10.22 3.18 -15.43
CA LYS A 135 10.12 3.52 -16.86
C LYS A 135 9.16 4.68 -17.14
N VAL A 136 8.45 5.17 -16.11
CA VAL A 136 7.49 6.28 -16.27
C VAL A 136 8.24 7.60 -16.47
N ASP A 137 7.82 8.37 -17.46
CA ASP A 137 8.23 9.76 -17.65
C ASP A 137 7.14 10.72 -17.17
N VAL A 138 7.52 11.89 -16.66
CA VAL A 138 6.59 12.91 -16.19
C VAL A 138 5.58 13.33 -17.26
N THR A 139 5.98 13.32 -18.52
CA THR A 139 5.12 13.68 -19.67
C THR A 139 4.00 12.67 -19.94
N GLN A 140 4.09 11.48 -19.36
CA GLN A 140 3.06 10.44 -19.46
C GLN A 140 1.98 10.57 -18.39
N LEU A 141 2.22 11.43 -17.37
CA LEU A 141 1.25 11.65 -16.31
C LEU A 141 0.16 12.64 -16.77
N PRO A 142 -1.11 12.40 -16.45
CA PRO A 142 -2.21 13.31 -16.80
C PRO A 142 -2.12 14.66 -16.06
N PHE A 143 -1.40 14.72 -14.95
CA PHE A 143 -1.09 15.91 -14.16
C PHE A 143 0.17 15.69 -13.33
N VAL A 144 0.80 16.77 -12.88
CA VAL A 144 1.97 16.70 -11.98
C VAL A 144 1.48 16.59 -10.53
N PRO A 145 1.77 15.49 -9.82
CA PRO A 145 1.29 15.29 -8.45
C PRO A 145 2.02 16.22 -7.46
N SER A 146 1.26 16.81 -6.54
CA SER A 146 1.77 17.55 -5.38
C SER A 146 1.99 16.66 -4.16
N PHE A 147 1.38 15.45 -4.15
CA PHE A 147 1.56 14.45 -3.12
C PHE A 147 1.75 13.06 -3.72
N ALA A 148 2.69 12.29 -3.16
CA ALA A 148 2.91 10.91 -3.56
C ALA A 148 2.86 9.97 -2.33
N ALA A 149 2.23 8.82 -2.47
CA ALA A 149 2.32 7.73 -1.50
C ALA A 149 2.90 6.49 -2.19
N ILE A 150 3.89 5.85 -1.56
CA ILE A 150 4.72 4.82 -2.18
C ILE A 150 4.69 3.55 -1.33
N ASP A 151 4.13 2.47 -1.89
CA ASP A 151 4.10 1.13 -1.29
C ASP A 151 4.61 0.08 -2.29
N LEU A 152 5.91 0.00 -2.48
CA LEU A 152 6.54 -0.93 -3.41
C LEU A 152 6.90 -2.25 -2.73
N SER A 153 6.81 -3.35 -3.48
CA SER A 153 7.28 -4.67 -3.08
C SER A 153 8.27 -5.20 -4.11
N PHE A 154 9.31 -5.89 -3.63
CA PHE A 154 10.37 -6.50 -4.45
C PHE A 154 11.27 -5.51 -5.22
N ILE A 155 11.16 -4.22 -4.95
CA ILE A 155 12.02 -3.17 -5.46
C ILE A 155 12.50 -2.37 -4.25
N SER A 156 13.80 -2.04 -4.21
CA SER A 156 14.36 -1.15 -3.20
C SER A 156 13.81 0.27 -3.37
N LEU A 157 13.46 0.92 -2.28
CA LEU A 157 13.12 2.34 -2.30
C LEU A 157 14.29 3.19 -2.78
N VAL A 158 15.54 2.77 -2.49
CA VAL A 158 16.75 3.48 -2.96
C VAL A 158 16.74 3.65 -4.47
N ASP A 159 16.28 2.63 -5.22
CA ASP A 159 16.20 2.68 -6.68
C ASP A 159 15.01 3.51 -7.18
N ALA A 160 13.89 3.49 -6.46
CA ALA A 160 12.66 4.18 -6.86
C ALA A 160 12.67 5.68 -6.53
N ILE A 161 13.30 6.11 -5.43
CA ILE A 161 13.33 7.48 -4.93
C ILE A 161 13.73 8.51 -6.00
N PRO A 162 14.80 8.31 -6.82
CA PRO A 162 15.16 9.27 -7.87
C PRO A 162 14.03 9.47 -8.89
N ARG A 163 13.31 8.41 -9.23
CA ARG A 163 12.18 8.51 -10.16
C ARG A 163 11.00 9.25 -9.53
N VAL A 164 10.65 8.92 -8.29
CA VAL A 164 9.59 9.62 -7.55
C VAL A 164 9.88 11.11 -7.45
N SER A 165 11.15 11.48 -7.15
CA SER A 165 11.57 12.88 -7.11
C SER A 165 11.33 13.62 -8.44
N GLN A 166 11.52 12.97 -9.59
CA GLN A 166 11.28 13.55 -10.90
C GLN A 166 9.79 13.75 -11.20
N LEU A 167 8.93 12.85 -10.72
CA LEU A 167 7.48 12.91 -10.96
C LEU A 167 6.78 13.94 -10.07
N LEU A 168 7.31 14.21 -8.88
CA LEU A 168 6.70 15.09 -7.88
C LEU A 168 6.91 16.57 -8.23
N ALA A 169 5.88 17.38 -8.03
CA ALA A 169 5.97 18.84 -8.18
C ALA A 169 7.07 19.44 -7.26
N PRO A 170 7.62 20.63 -7.59
CA PRO A 170 8.44 21.39 -6.63
C PRO A 170 7.68 21.60 -5.32
N GLN A 171 8.36 21.47 -4.17
CA GLN A 171 7.79 21.50 -2.83
C GLN A 171 6.72 20.42 -2.56
N GLY A 172 6.48 19.50 -3.50
CA GLY A 172 5.58 18.37 -3.30
C GLY A 172 6.00 17.48 -2.14
N GLN A 173 5.05 16.83 -1.53
CA GLN A 173 5.24 15.97 -0.36
C GLN A 173 5.08 14.50 -0.72
N ALA A 174 5.73 13.62 0.04
CA ALA A 174 5.50 12.20 -0.14
C ALA A 174 5.59 11.42 1.17
N VAL A 175 4.89 10.28 1.19
CA VAL A 175 5.04 9.23 2.22
C VAL A 175 5.60 7.98 1.58
N PHE A 176 6.77 7.56 2.02
CA PHE A 176 7.38 6.29 1.64
C PHE A 176 7.10 5.22 2.69
N LEU A 177 6.57 4.07 2.28
CA LEU A 177 6.49 2.90 3.13
C LEU A 177 7.79 2.10 3.00
N LEU A 178 8.72 2.29 3.93
CA LEU A 178 9.97 1.54 3.99
C LEU A 178 9.72 0.14 4.54
N LYS A 179 10.14 -0.86 3.77
CA LYS A 179 10.07 -2.27 4.09
C LYS A 179 11.49 -2.82 4.22
N PRO A 180 12.04 -2.96 5.43
CA PRO A 180 13.44 -3.35 5.63
C PRO A 180 13.85 -4.62 4.90
N GLN A 181 12.94 -5.57 4.73
CA GLN A 181 13.20 -6.83 4.04
C GLN A 181 13.60 -6.67 2.56
N PHE A 182 13.28 -5.55 1.93
CA PHE A 182 13.68 -5.25 0.54
C PHE A 182 14.94 -4.39 0.46
N GLU A 183 15.44 -3.87 1.61
CA GLU A 183 16.61 -2.98 1.68
C GLU A 183 17.87 -3.66 2.25
N CYS A 184 17.71 -4.66 3.13
CA CYS A 184 18.82 -5.21 3.91
C CYS A 184 19.50 -6.44 3.29
N GLY A 185 18.97 -6.96 2.18
CA GLY A 185 19.47 -8.16 1.50
C GLY A 185 19.14 -9.49 2.23
N PRO A 186 19.28 -10.63 1.55
CA PRO A 186 18.72 -11.92 1.98
C PRO A 186 19.38 -12.49 3.25
N ARG A 187 20.64 -12.13 3.55
CA ARG A 187 21.34 -12.63 4.75
C ARG A 187 20.77 -12.08 6.07
N ALA A 188 20.06 -10.97 6.02
CA ALA A 188 19.41 -10.37 7.21
C ALA A 188 18.02 -10.96 7.49
N LEU A 189 17.53 -11.85 6.64
CA LEU A 189 16.20 -12.43 6.73
C LEU A 189 16.25 -13.81 7.41
N ASN A 190 15.28 -14.06 8.27
CA ASN A 190 15.05 -15.40 8.78
C ASN A 190 14.34 -16.30 7.73
N LYS A 191 14.08 -17.57 8.07
CA LYS A 191 13.41 -18.54 7.17
C LYS A 191 12.00 -18.12 6.71
N LYS A 192 11.35 -17.19 7.43
CA LYS A 192 10.04 -16.63 7.07
C LYS A 192 10.12 -15.32 6.28
N GLY A 193 11.34 -14.85 5.94
CA GLY A 193 11.55 -13.57 5.26
C GLY A 193 11.38 -12.35 6.18
N VAL A 194 11.56 -12.51 7.50
CA VAL A 194 11.41 -11.43 8.48
C VAL A 194 12.79 -10.93 8.92
N VAL A 195 12.97 -9.62 8.95
CA VAL A 195 14.15 -8.93 9.49
C VAL A 195 14.04 -8.88 11.02
N GLN A 196 15.03 -9.44 11.72
CA GLN A 196 15.03 -9.51 13.18
C GLN A 196 16.11 -8.63 13.83
N SER A 197 17.17 -8.30 13.11
CA SER A 197 18.30 -7.54 13.63
C SER A 197 18.02 -6.03 13.62
N LEU A 198 18.16 -5.39 14.78
CA LEU A 198 18.06 -3.93 14.89
C LEU A 198 19.06 -3.23 13.96
N SER A 199 20.27 -3.75 13.85
CA SER A 199 21.28 -3.19 12.94
C SER A 199 20.87 -3.26 11.46
N ALA A 200 20.14 -4.31 11.06
CA ALA A 200 19.60 -4.42 9.71
C ALA A 200 18.48 -3.40 9.45
N HIS A 201 17.61 -3.14 10.44
CA HIS A 201 16.60 -2.09 10.36
C HIS A 201 17.25 -0.71 10.22
N VAL A 202 18.22 -0.39 11.10
CA VAL A 202 18.96 0.88 11.05
C VAL A 202 19.66 1.03 9.69
N GLY A 203 20.38 0.01 9.22
CA GLY A 203 21.05 0.07 7.93
C GLY A 203 20.10 0.23 6.73
N ALA A 204 18.88 -0.31 6.80
CA ALA A 204 17.85 -0.10 5.78
C ALA A 204 17.34 1.36 5.79
N ILE A 205 17.09 1.93 6.97
CA ILE A 205 16.66 3.31 7.15
C ILE A 205 17.74 4.27 6.64
N ASP A 206 19.00 4.07 7.03
CA ASP A 206 20.13 4.93 6.63
C ASP A 206 20.29 4.97 5.10
N LYS A 207 20.21 3.82 4.42
CA LYS A 207 20.29 3.75 2.96
C LYS A 207 19.20 4.58 2.29
N VAL A 208 17.97 4.45 2.76
CA VAL A 208 16.82 5.18 2.21
C VAL A 208 16.96 6.67 2.50
N PHE A 209 17.39 7.05 3.70
CA PHE A 209 17.63 8.45 4.05
C PHE A 209 18.69 9.10 3.16
N VAL A 210 19.80 8.40 2.92
CA VAL A 210 20.86 8.88 2.00
C VAL A 210 20.29 9.07 0.58
N ALA A 211 19.48 8.14 0.08
CA ALA A 211 18.85 8.26 -1.24
C ALA A 211 17.89 9.47 -1.33
N ILE A 212 17.09 9.72 -0.27
CA ILE A 212 16.18 10.87 -0.18
C ILE A 212 16.99 12.17 -0.25
N VAL A 213 18.02 12.32 0.58
CA VAL A 213 18.85 13.53 0.64
C VAL A 213 19.59 13.77 -0.68
N ASN A 214 20.13 12.71 -1.31
CA ASN A 214 20.80 12.82 -2.61
C ASN A 214 19.86 13.29 -3.73
N CYS A 215 18.55 13.08 -3.59
CA CYS A 215 17.53 13.57 -4.50
C CYS A 215 17.00 14.97 -4.13
N LYS A 216 17.70 15.71 -3.25
CA LYS A 216 17.31 17.06 -2.78
C LYS A 216 15.92 17.08 -2.13
N MET A 217 15.56 16.02 -1.44
CA MET A 217 14.36 15.93 -0.63
C MET A 217 14.72 16.02 0.85
N HIS A 218 13.83 16.61 1.64
CA HIS A 218 13.99 16.79 3.09
C HIS A 218 13.12 15.79 3.82
N ILE A 219 13.71 15.03 4.75
CA ILE A 219 12.97 14.18 5.66
C ILE A 219 12.36 15.08 6.73
N ILE A 220 11.02 15.03 6.85
CA ILE A 220 10.28 15.83 7.82
C ILE A 220 10.07 15.04 9.11
N ASP A 221 9.60 13.79 8.98
CA ASP A 221 9.31 12.92 10.12
C ASP A 221 9.31 11.44 9.69
N MET A 222 9.36 10.55 10.67
CA MET A 222 9.26 9.11 10.49
C MET A 222 8.50 8.48 11.65
N ASP A 223 7.67 7.48 11.36
CA ASP A 223 6.98 6.67 12.38
C ASP A 223 6.88 5.21 11.95
N PHE A 224 6.53 4.35 12.89
CA PHE A 224 6.20 2.97 12.57
C PHE A 224 4.88 2.88 11.82
N SER A 225 4.78 1.92 10.91
CA SER A 225 3.48 1.52 10.38
C SER A 225 2.60 0.98 11.53
N PRO A 226 1.31 1.37 11.60
CA PRO A 226 0.40 0.92 12.67
C PRO A 226 0.08 -0.57 12.59
N ILE A 227 0.38 -1.19 11.47
CA ILE A 227 0.20 -2.62 11.22
C ILE A 227 1.48 -3.21 10.62
N THR A 228 1.76 -4.45 10.94
CA THR A 228 2.90 -5.17 10.36
C THR A 228 2.65 -5.51 8.90
N GLY A 229 3.75 -5.58 8.15
CA GLY A 229 3.74 -6.08 6.78
C GLY A 229 3.61 -7.60 6.70
N GLN A 230 3.84 -8.13 5.51
CA GLN A 230 3.79 -9.56 5.25
C GLN A 230 4.73 -10.34 6.19
N ASN A 231 4.26 -11.48 6.67
CA ASN A 231 4.95 -12.37 7.62
C ASN A 231 5.31 -11.72 8.98
N GLY A 232 4.76 -10.54 9.30
CA GLY A 232 5.02 -9.84 10.56
C GLY A 232 6.23 -8.91 10.52
N ASN A 233 6.72 -8.51 9.35
CA ASN A 233 7.78 -7.51 9.23
C ASN A 233 7.33 -6.14 9.78
N THR A 234 8.18 -5.51 10.55
CA THR A 234 8.03 -4.10 10.92
C THR A 234 8.30 -3.24 9.69
N GLU A 235 7.42 -2.27 9.43
CA GLU A 235 7.53 -1.31 8.35
C GLU A 235 7.53 0.11 8.90
N TYR A 236 8.07 1.06 8.15
CA TYR A 236 8.20 2.46 8.56
C TYR A 236 7.57 3.39 7.53
N LEU A 237 6.96 4.45 8.03
CA LEU A 237 6.40 5.54 7.24
C LEU A 237 7.36 6.72 7.33
N ILE A 238 7.88 7.17 6.18
CA ILE A 238 8.82 8.29 6.09
C ILE A 238 8.12 9.42 5.35
N PHE A 239 7.94 10.56 6.02
CA PHE A 239 7.35 11.77 5.45
C PHE A 239 8.43 12.70 4.96
N ILE A 240 8.33 13.12 3.71
CA ILE A 240 9.31 13.98 3.05
C ILE A 240 8.66 15.17 2.34
N GLN A 241 9.48 16.17 2.08
CA GLN A 241 9.18 17.27 1.16
C GLN A 241 10.30 17.42 0.13
N LYS A 242 9.92 17.59 -1.15
CA LYS A 242 10.86 17.93 -2.21
C LYS A 242 11.32 19.38 -2.05
N GLY A 243 12.62 19.62 -2.21
CA GLY A 243 13.18 20.98 -2.22
C GLY A 243 12.70 21.81 -3.41
N GLU A 244 12.97 23.10 -3.34
CA GLU A 244 12.88 23.98 -4.51
C GLU A 244 13.96 23.59 -5.54
N VAL A 245 13.62 23.67 -6.81
CA VAL A 245 14.56 23.38 -7.92
C VAL A 245 15.47 24.58 -8.14
#